data_8401b3c6f9a6999acfca0c4f655a5b74
#
_entry.id   8401b3c6f9a6999acfca0c4f655a5b74
#
_cell.length_a   1.000
_cell.length_b   1.000
_cell.length_c   1.000
_cell.angle_alpha   90.00
_cell.angle_beta   90.00
_cell.angle_gamma   90.00
#
_symmetry.space_group_name_H-M   'P 1'
#
loop_
_entity.id
_entity.type
_entity.pdbx_description
1 polymer ?
#
loop_
_entity_poly.entity_id
_entity_poly.type
_entity_poly.pdbx_seq_one_letter_code
_entity_poly.pdbx_strand_id
1 'polypeptide(L)'
;VAGLLLGLGTSTGAQTVDGLDLAKVRARAKLSPQEAEALTKVVARRGEALRQEAAASAASARAASARYASKSSPADPAATFDFDGMVAASAKQMAPEDAPRLVAFASLSMPAASLKAMIAGVGRAGGVIVFRGMPGNSARTFTTALAKVLPTGEVKAPVGIDPRLFRAFGIEAVPAYVVTATDFDLCDGFDCRTALPPHDRMAGNVSLAYALDRFAGGGGPAARVSAVYRARLGDVQ
;
A
#
# COMPACT_ATOMS: atom_id res chain seq x y z
N VAL A 1 -33.31 11.16 -60.33
CA VAL A 1 -32.57 11.84 -59.26
C VAL A 1 -32.43 10.85 -58.11
N ALA A 2 -31.22 10.26 -58.01
CA ALA A 2 -30.90 9.26 -57.02
C ALA A 2 -30.32 9.96 -55.78
N GLY A 3 -30.93 9.76 -54.63
CA GLY A 3 -30.46 10.22 -53.32
C GLY A 3 -29.68 9.11 -52.62
N LEU A 4 -28.38 9.33 -52.43
CA LEU A 4 -27.46 8.45 -51.68
C LEU A 4 -27.51 8.81 -50.21
N LEU A 5 -28.08 7.93 -49.38
CA LEU A 5 -28.02 8.07 -47.92
C LEU A 5 -26.77 7.36 -47.37
N LEU A 6 -25.77 8.15 -46.98
CA LEU A 6 -24.60 7.67 -46.23
C LEU A 6 -25.02 7.43 -44.76
N GLY A 7 -25.07 6.15 -44.39
CA GLY A 7 -25.21 5.76 -42.98
C GLY A 7 -23.90 5.93 -42.24
N LEU A 8 -23.85 6.85 -41.31
CA LEU A 8 -22.77 6.98 -40.30
C LEU A 8 -22.91 5.85 -39.30
N GLY A 9 -22.10 4.81 -39.44
CA GLY A 9 -21.95 3.80 -38.41
C GLY A 9 -21.11 4.32 -37.28
N THR A 10 -21.75 4.59 -36.13
CA THR A 10 -21.04 4.85 -34.87
C THR A 10 -20.48 3.53 -34.34
N SER A 11 -19.18 3.32 -34.54
CA SER A 11 -18.46 2.25 -33.86
C SER A 11 -18.29 2.60 -32.39
N THR A 12 -19.18 2.08 -31.54
CA THR A 12 -18.97 2.01 -30.10
C THR A 12 -17.77 1.12 -29.85
N GLY A 13 -16.64 1.72 -29.51
CA GLY A 13 -15.43 1.00 -29.09
C GLY A 13 -15.73 0.16 -27.85
N ALA A 14 -15.83 -1.14 -28.05
CA ALA A 14 -15.90 -2.07 -26.93
C ALA A 14 -14.55 -2.05 -26.22
N GLN A 15 -14.53 -1.60 -24.98
CA GLN A 15 -13.38 -1.72 -24.10
C GLN A 15 -13.13 -3.22 -23.88
N THR A 16 -12.03 -3.73 -24.43
CA THR A 16 -11.55 -5.08 -24.14
C THR A 16 -10.91 -5.09 -22.77
N VAL A 17 -11.53 -5.77 -21.82
CA VAL A 17 -10.90 -6.11 -20.54
C VAL A 17 -10.01 -7.33 -20.81
N ASP A 18 -8.70 -7.20 -20.57
CA ASP A 18 -7.71 -8.26 -20.80
C ASP A 18 -8.17 -9.58 -20.15
N GLY A 19 -8.25 -10.63 -20.98
CA GLY A 19 -8.62 -11.98 -20.56
C GLY A 19 -10.12 -12.33 -20.62
N LEU A 20 -11.03 -11.40 -20.96
CA LEU A 20 -12.45 -11.66 -21.07
C LEU A 20 -12.89 -11.69 -22.55
N ASP A 21 -13.22 -12.86 -23.05
CA ASP A 21 -13.82 -13.01 -24.39
C ASP A 21 -15.30 -12.56 -24.32
N LEU A 22 -15.55 -11.30 -24.62
CA LEU A 22 -16.88 -10.69 -24.57
C LEU A 22 -17.85 -11.35 -25.55
N ALA A 23 -17.39 -11.99 -26.64
CA ALA A 23 -18.22 -12.73 -27.55
C ALA A 23 -18.73 -14.03 -26.90
N LYS A 24 -17.90 -14.74 -26.15
CA LYS A 24 -18.29 -15.92 -25.36
C LYS A 24 -19.19 -15.55 -24.19
N VAL A 25 -18.95 -14.41 -23.53
CA VAL A 25 -19.83 -13.93 -22.47
C VAL A 25 -21.21 -13.58 -23.02
N ARG A 26 -21.31 -12.86 -24.13
CA ARG A 26 -22.57 -12.55 -24.82
C ARG A 26 -23.30 -13.79 -25.34
N ALA A 27 -22.58 -14.78 -25.84
CA ALA A 27 -23.16 -16.03 -26.31
C ALA A 27 -23.74 -16.88 -25.16
N ARG A 28 -23.18 -16.77 -23.94
CA ARG A 28 -23.70 -17.42 -22.73
C ARG A 28 -24.78 -16.61 -22.00
N ALA A 29 -24.81 -15.30 -22.16
CA ALA A 29 -25.79 -14.41 -21.55
C ALA A 29 -27.10 -14.35 -22.35
N LYS A 30 -27.70 -15.50 -22.67
CA LYS A 30 -29.12 -15.55 -23.07
C LYS A 30 -29.95 -15.42 -21.80
N LEU A 31 -29.87 -14.28 -21.13
CA LEU A 31 -30.80 -13.94 -20.07
C LEU A 31 -32.18 -13.77 -20.72
N SER A 32 -33.17 -14.45 -20.18
CA SER A 32 -34.57 -14.16 -20.55
C SER A 32 -34.87 -12.69 -20.16
N PRO A 33 -35.81 -12.02 -20.80
CA PRO A 33 -36.20 -10.65 -20.43
C PRO A 33 -36.51 -10.49 -18.95
N GLN A 34 -37.07 -11.53 -18.31
CA GLN A 34 -37.41 -11.56 -16.87
C GLN A 34 -36.14 -11.62 -16.01
N GLU A 35 -35.13 -12.42 -16.39
CA GLU A 35 -33.85 -12.47 -15.65
C GLU A 35 -33.04 -11.16 -15.80
N ALA A 36 -33.10 -10.53 -16.96
CA ALA A 36 -32.46 -9.22 -17.19
C ALA A 36 -33.13 -8.13 -16.33
N GLU A 37 -34.47 -8.16 -16.21
CA GLU A 37 -35.20 -7.23 -15.35
C GLU A 37 -34.90 -7.47 -13.86
N ALA A 38 -34.85 -8.73 -13.43
CA ALA A 38 -34.48 -9.09 -12.07
C ALA A 38 -33.05 -8.63 -11.71
N LEU A 39 -32.10 -8.83 -12.62
CA LEU A 39 -30.72 -8.36 -12.44
C LEU A 39 -30.65 -6.83 -12.35
N THR A 40 -31.38 -6.13 -13.22
CA THR A 40 -31.46 -4.66 -13.18
C THR A 40 -31.99 -4.15 -11.85
N LYS A 41 -33.03 -4.78 -11.30
CA LYS A 41 -33.57 -4.45 -9.97
C LYS A 41 -32.55 -4.70 -8.85
N VAL A 42 -31.78 -5.78 -8.92
CA VAL A 42 -30.71 -6.08 -7.93
C VAL A 42 -29.61 -5.04 -8.01
N VAL A 43 -29.14 -4.70 -9.21
CA VAL A 43 -28.09 -3.68 -9.42
C VAL A 43 -28.56 -2.31 -8.95
N ALA A 44 -29.80 -1.92 -9.27
CA ALA A 44 -30.38 -0.65 -8.81
C ALA A 44 -30.43 -0.56 -7.28
N ARG A 45 -30.90 -1.62 -6.60
CA ARG A 45 -30.95 -1.65 -5.12
C ARG A 45 -29.54 -1.58 -4.50
N ARG A 46 -28.57 -2.32 -5.04
CA ARG A 46 -27.17 -2.24 -4.58
C ARG A 46 -26.58 -0.87 -4.80
N GLY A 47 -26.84 -0.26 -5.95
CA GLY A 47 -26.37 1.10 -6.25
C GLY A 47 -26.97 2.12 -5.29
N GLU A 48 -28.23 1.97 -4.89
CA GLU A 48 -28.87 2.85 -3.92
C GLU A 48 -28.30 2.63 -2.50
N ALA A 49 -28.13 1.40 -2.08
CA ALA A 49 -27.51 1.08 -0.78
C ALA A 49 -26.09 1.63 -0.68
N LEU A 50 -25.26 1.49 -1.72
CA LEU A 50 -23.90 2.06 -1.76
C LEU A 50 -23.91 3.59 -1.74
N ARG A 51 -24.88 4.25 -2.39
CA ARG A 51 -25.03 5.72 -2.32
C ARG A 51 -25.38 6.18 -0.92
N GLN A 52 -26.28 5.47 -0.24
CA GLN A 52 -26.66 5.79 1.15
C GLN A 52 -25.48 5.57 2.11
N GLU A 53 -24.72 4.48 1.94
CA GLU A 53 -23.51 4.21 2.73
C GLU A 53 -22.44 5.28 2.51
N ALA A 54 -22.20 5.67 1.26
CA ALA A 54 -21.27 6.75 0.91
C ALA A 54 -21.70 8.10 1.51
N ALA A 55 -23.01 8.41 1.46
CA ALA A 55 -23.55 9.62 2.07
C ALA A 55 -23.41 9.62 3.59
N ALA A 56 -23.66 8.49 4.25
CA ALA A 56 -23.47 8.33 5.69
C ALA A 56 -22.00 8.47 6.09
N SER A 57 -21.09 7.86 5.32
CA SER A 57 -19.65 7.99 5.52
C SER A 57 -19.18 9.43 5.36
N ALA A 58 -19.66 10.13 4.33
CA ALA A 58 -19.34 11.55 4.11
C ALA A 58 -19.90 12.44 5.24
N ALA A 59 -21.09 12.16 5.74
CA ALA A 59 -21.67 12.88 6.87
C ALA A 59 -20.86 12.65 8.16
N SER A 60 -20.45 11.42 8.44
CA SER A 60 -19.63 11.07 9.60
C SER A 60 -18.24 11.72 9.53
N ALA A 61 -17.62 11.76 8.35
CA ALA A 61 -16.34 12.43 8.14
C ALA A 61 -16.44 13.95 8.36
N ARG A 62 -17.52 14.59 7.86
CA ARG A 62 -17.78 16.02 8.12
C ARG A 62 -18.00 16.31 9.60
N ALA A 63 -18.76 15.46 10.30
CA ALA A 63 -18.98 15.60 11.73
C ALA A 63 -17.68 15.42 12.53
N ALA A 64 -16.81 14.47 12.14
CA ALA A 64 -15.51 14.28 12.76
C ALA A 64 -14.59 15.49 12.53
N SER A 65 -14.56 16.03 11.31
CA SER A 65 -13.80 17.26 10.97
C SER A 65 -14.28 18.47 11.77
N ALA A 66 -15.61 18.64 11.89
CA ALA A 66 -16.18 19.73 12.69
C ALA A 66 -15.84 19.63 14.19
N ARG A 67 -15.84 18.39 14.75
CA ARG A 67 -15.42 18.16 16.14
C ARG A 67 -13.91 18.39 16.33
N TYR A 68 -13.10 18.11 15.35
CA TYR A 68 -11.67 18.39 15.38
C TYR A 68 -11.44 19.91 15.31
N ALA A 69 -12.10 20.60 14.41
CA ALA A 69 -12.03 22.06 14.29
C ALA A 69 -12.51 22.79 15.55
N SER A 70 -13.54 22.26 16.25
CA SER A 70 -14.03 22.86 17.49
C SER A 70 -13.15 22.59 18.73
N LYS A 71 -12.26 21.57 18.65
CA LYS A 71 -11.29 21.27 19.72
C LYS A 71 -9.96 22.00 19.53
N SER A 72 -9.66 22.46 18.34
CA SER A 72 -8.53 23.37 18.11
C SER A 72 -8.94 24.72 18.64
N SER A 73 -8.44 25.10 19.81
CA SER A 73 -8.56 26.46 20.36
C SER A 73 -8.14 27.45 19.28
N PRO A 74 -8.79 28.61 19.14
CA PRO A 74 -8.35 29.62 18.19
C PRO A 74 -7.03 30.20 18.67
N ALA A 75 -5.94 29.56 18.31
CA ALA A 75 -4.66 30.20 18.28
C ALA A 75 -4.63 31.05 17.03
N ASP A 76 -4.61 32.37 17.24
CA ASP A 76 -4.33 33.42 16.27
C ASP A 76 -5.04 33.33 14.90
N PRO A 77 -6.00 34.22 14.58
CA PRO A 77 -6.66 34.25 13.28
C PRO A 77 -5.72 34.53 12.09
N ALA A 78 -4.42 34.77 12.33
CA ALA A 78 -3.39 34.91 11.32
C ALA A 78 -2.59 33.63 11.06
N ALA A 79 -2.78 32.57 11.86
CA ALA A 79 -2.14 31.28 11.62
C ALA A 79 -2.93 30.52 10.56
N THR A 80 -2.74 30.82 9.30
CA THR A 80 -3.07 29.93 8.19
C THR A 80 -2.34 28.62 8.45
N PHE A 81 -3.11 27.51 8.54
CA PHE A 81 -2.54 26.17 8.63
C PHE A 81 -1.72 25.90 7.35
N ASP A 82 -0.41 26.07 7.48
CA ASP A 82 0.53 25.87 6.38
C ASP A 82 0.79 24.37 6.21
N PHE A 83 -0.12 23.72 5.47
CA PHE A 83 0.02 22.30 5.11
C PHE A 83 1.29 22.08 4.26
N ASP A 84 1.59 23.00 3.35
CA ASP A 84 2.77 22.91 2.49
C ASP A 84 4.05 23.10 3.30
N GLY A 85 4.05 23.99 4.28
CA GLY A 85 5.16 24.13 5.24
C GLY A 85 5.33 22.90 6.12
N MET A 86 4.25 22.24 6.53
CA MET A 86 4.30 21.02 7.34
C MET A 86 4.80 19.83 6.51
N VAL A 87 4.37 19.71 5.26
CA VAL A 87 4.87 18.71 4.30
C VAL A 87 6.35 18.97 4.00
N ALA A 88 6.74 20.22 3.76
CA ALA A 88 8.12 20.61 3.51
C ALA A 88 9.00 20.41 4.76
N ALA A 89 8.49 20.67 5.96
CA ALA A 89 9.21 20.40 7.21
C ALA A 89 9.36 18.90 7.46
N SER A 90 8.34 18.08 7.17
CA SER A 90 8.44 16.62 7.23
C SER A 90 9.41 16.06 6.19
N ALA A 91 9.40 16.62 4.98
CA ALA A 91 10.34 16.25 3.93
C ALA A 91 11.79 16.66 4.26
N LYS A 92 11.99 17.79 4.98
CA LYS A 92 13.30 18.21 5.47
C LYS A 92 13.78 17.39 6.67
N GLN A 93 12.87 16.90 7.51
CA GLN A 93 13.19 15.98 8.62
C GLN A 93 13.54 14.57 8.13
N MET A 94 13.05 14.18 6.95
CA MET A 94 13.55 13.02 6.20
C MET A 94 14.55 13.51 5.17
N ALA A 95 15.76 13.88 5.61
CA ALA A 95 16.84 14.06 4.66
C ALA A 95 16.97 12.79 3.81
N PRO A 96 17.28 12.87 2.50
CA PRO A 96 17.44 11.71 1.63
C PRO A 96 18.42 10.66 2.20
N GLU A 97 19.36 11.09 3.01
CA GLU A 97 20.32 10.25 3.75
C GLU A 97 19.69 9.47 4.92
N ASP A 98 18.48 9.84 5.36
CA ASP A 98 17.74 9.19 6.46
C ASP A 98 16.63 8.26 5.99
N ALA A 99 16.39 8.15 4.69
CA ALA A 99 15.43 7.20 4.15
C ALA A 99 15.85 5.76 4.53
N PRO A 100 14.99 4.98 5.20
CA PRO A 100 15.39 3.66 5.65
C PRO A 100 15.65 2.74 4.47
N ARG A 101 16.92 2.33 4.31
CA ARG A 101 17.39 1.43 3.25
C ARG A 101 17.09 -0.04 3.55
N LEU A 102 16.65 -0.35 4.77
CA LEU A 102 16.16 -1.66 5.17
C LEU A 102 14.64 -1.68 5.09
N VAL A 103 14.10 -2.46 4.17
CA VAL A 103 12.67 -2.66 3.96
C VAL A 103 12.31 -4.11 4.25
N ALA A 104 11.39 -4.34 5.17
CA ALA A 104 10.83 -5.64 5.47
C ALA A 104 9.40 -5.74 4.94
N PHE A 105 9.14 -6.73 4.11
CA PHE A 105 7.83 -6.98 3.51
C PHE A 105 7.06 -8.00 4.33
N ALA A 106 5.85 -7.64 4.71
CA ALA A 106 5.03 -8.43 5.62
C ALA A 106 3.58 -8.57 5.15
N SER A 107 2.87 -9.51 5.76
CA SER A 107 1.43 -9.68 5.64
C SER A 107 0.83 -10.00 7.00
N LEU A 108 -0.41 -9.57 7.23
CA LEU A 108 -1.19 -9.95 8.42
C LEU A 108 -1.57 -11.44 8.43
N SER A 109 -1.40 -12.17 7.31
CA SER A 109 -1.56 -13.63 7.25
C SER A 109 -0.37 -14.40 7.83
N MET A 110 0.74 -13.73 8.14
CA MET A 110 1.87 -14.36 8.80
C MET A 110 1.51 -14.79 10.23
N PRO A 111 2.17 -15.84 10.78
CA PRO A 111 2.03 -16.17 12.19
C PRO A 111 2.34 -14.96 13.09
N ALA A 112 1.47 -14.69 14.06
CA ALA A 112 1.57 -13.50 14.91
C ALA A 112 2.94 -13.38 15.61
N ALA A 113 3.52 -14.49 16.06
CA ALA A 113 4.84 -14.51 16.68
C ALA A 113 5.94 -14.06 15.71
N SER A 114 5.92 -14.54 14.45
CA SER A 114 6.89 -14.17 13.42
C SER A 114 6.75 -12.68 13.05
N LEU A 115 5.52 -12.22 12.88
CA LEU A 115 5.26 -10.80 12.56
C LEU A 115 5.69 -9.88 13.71
N LYS A 116 5.41 -10.25 14.98
CA LYS A 116 5.85 -9.51 16.17
C LYS A 116 7.38 -9.45 16.26
N ALA A 117 8.06 -10.56 16.05
CA ALA A 117 9.53 -10.63 16.07
C ALA A 117 10.14 -9.77 14.94
N MET A 118 9.56 -9.82 13.74
CA MET A 118 9.95 -8.97 12.61
C MET A 118 9.80 -7.49 12.94
N ILE A 119 8.63 -7.05 13.46
CA ILE A 119 8.37 -5.65 13.83
C ILE A 119 9.39 -5.17 14.86
N ALA A 120 9.62 -5.95 15.91
CA ALA A 120 10.59 -5.61 16.94
C ALA A 120 12.04 -5.52 16.39
N GLY A 121 12.43 -6.49 15.57
CA GLY A 121 13.77 -6.51 14.97
C GLY A 121 14.00 -5.35 14.01
N VAL A 122 13.07 -5.12 13.09
CA VAL A 122 13.15 -4.03 12.09
C VAL A 122 13.15 -2.66 12.79
N GLY A 123 12.34 -2.49 13.83
CA GLY A 123 12.31 -1.26 14.63
C GLY A 123 13.65 -0.99 15.31
N ARG A 124 14.28 -1.99 15.95
CA ARG A 124 15.62 -1.83 16.55
C ARG A 124 16.70 -1.51 15.52
N ALA A 125 16.63 -2.14 14.36
CA ALA A 125 17.58 -1.88 13.29
C ALA A 125 17.40 -0.49 12.65
N GLY A 126 16.23 0.13 12.78
CA GLY A 126 15.90 1.42 12.13
C GLY A 126 15.43 1.25 10.68
N GLY A 127 14.82 0.10 10.36
CA GLY A 127 14.19 -0.16 9.07
C GLY A 127 12.71 0.18 9.06
N VAL A 128 12.05 -0.12 7.94
CA VAL A 128 10.61 0.08 7.72
C VAL A 128 9.93 -1.26 7.38
N ILE A 129 8.68 -1.43 7.84
CA ILE A 129 7.84 -2.56 7.47
C ILE A 129 6.80 -2.12 6.48
N VAL A 130 6.66 -2.86 5.39
CA VAL A 130 5.72 -2.54 4.32
C VAL A 130 4.75 -3.70 4.11
N PHE A 131 3.47 -3.35 4.06
CA PHE A 131 2.37 -4.24 3.69
C PHE A 131 1.92 -3.94 2.26
N ARG A 132 1.48 -4.97 1.55
CA ARG A 132 0.98 -4.80 0.17
C ARG A 132 -0.35 -4.06 0.12
N GLY A 133 -1.17 -4.16 1.17
CA GLY A 133 -2.49 -3.56 1.24
C GLY A 133 -3.20 -3.90 2.54
N MET A 134 -4.46 -3.50 2.62
CA MET A 134 -5.32 -3.72 3.77
C MET A 134 -6.29 -4.88 3.52
N PRO A 135 -6.51 -5.79 4.49
CA PRO A 135 -7.51 -6.84 4.39
C PRO A 135 -8.90 -6.25 4.13
N GLY A 136 -9.57 -6.73 3.07
CA GLY A 136 -10.90 -6.24 2.69
C GLY A 136 -10.98 -4.74 2.42
N ASN A 137 -9.88 -4.10 2.02
CA ASN A 137 -9.76 -2.63 1.86
C ASN A 137 -10.18 -1.83 3.10
N SER A 138 -10.06 -2.42 4.29
CA SER A 138 -10.50 -1.81 5.55
C SER A 138 -9.30 -1.39 6.42
N ALA A 139 -9.11 -0.09 6.57
CA ALA A 139 -8.09 0.47 7.47
C ALA A 139 -8.37 0.08 8.93
N ARG A 140 -9.64 0.02 9.35
CA ARG A 140 -10.02 -0.41 10.70
C ARG A 140 -9.60 -1.86 10.96
N THR A 141 -9.87 -2.76 10.03
CA THR A 141 -9.48 -4.17 10.14
C THR A 141 -7.97 -4.30 10.21
N PHE A 142 -7.25 -3.55 9.38
CA PHE A 142 -5.80 -3.51 9.36
C PHE A 142 -5.23 -3.03 10.71
N THR A 143 -5.65 -1.87 11.19
CA THR A 143 -5.14 -1.29 12.44
C THR A 143 -5.46 -2.15 13.66
N THR A 144 -6.67 -2.73 13.73
CA THR A 144 -7.07 -3.65 14.80
C THR A 144 -6.22 -4.93 14.80
N ALA A 145 -5.94 -5.49 13.63
CA ALA A 145 -5.10 -6.69 13.51
C ALA A 145 -3.63 -6.38 13.85
N LEU A 146 -3.13 -5.24 13.37
CA LEU A 146 -1.77 -4.79 13.66
C LEU A 146 -1.56 -4.51 15.16
N ALA A 147 -2.53 -3.88 15.82
CA ALA A 147 -2.46 -3.59 17.26
C ALA A 147 -2.28 -4.85 18.11
N LYS A 148 -2.79 -6.02 17.67
CA LYS A 148 -2.62 -7.30 18.39
C LYS A 148 -1.21 -7.87 18.32
N VAL A 149 -0.44 -7.47 17.32
CA VAL A 149 0.92 -7.98 17.08
C VAL A 149 2.01 -6.94 17.35
N LEU A 150 1.64 -5.68 17.60
CA LEU A 150 2.60 -4.66 17.96
C LEU A 150 3.26 -5.01 19.31
N PRO A 151 4.58 -4.85 19.41
CA PRO A 151 5.27 -4.99 20.69
C PRO A 151 4.76 -3.97 21.70
N THR A 152 4.62 -4.38 22.95
CA THR A 152 4.41 -3.47 24.06
C THR A 152 5.76 -2.86 24.44
N GLY A 153 5.97 -1.58 24.19
CA GLY A 153 7.22 -0.88 24.47
C GLY A 153 7.55 0.22 23.45
N GLU A 154 8.67 0.89 23.66
CA GLU A 154 9.04 2.10 22.91
C GLU A 154 9.54 1.85 21.47
N VAL A 155 10.01 0.65 21.14
CA VAL A 155 10.59 0.35 19.82
C VAL A 155 9.48 -0.01 18.83
N LYS A 156 9.04 0.98 18.09
CA LYS A 156 8.06 0.81 17.02
C LYS A 156 8.76 0.99 15.68
N ALA A 157 8.73 -0.06 14.83
CA ALA A 157 9.10 0.11 13.44
C ALA A 157 8.07 1.01 12.73
N PRO A 158 8.50 1.92 11.86
CA PRO A 158 7.59 2.58 10.93
C PRO A 158 6.88 1.51 10.09
N VAL A 159 5.57 1.64 9.96
CA VAL A 159 4.72 0.73 9.19
C VAL A 159 4.09 1.50 8.04
N GLY A 160 4.31 1.04 6.83
CA GLY A 160 3.74 1.58 5.61
C GLY A 160 2.86 0.56 4.88
N ILE A 161 1.98 1.06 4.02
CA ILE A 161 1.20 0.26 3.07
C ILE A 161 1.57 0.78 1.69
N ASP A 162 2.38 0.05 0.95
CA ASP A 162 2.79 0.46 -0.39
C ASP A 162 2.92 -0.72 -1.35
N PRO A 163 1.89 -0.99 -2.18
CA PRO A 163 1.95 -2.05 -3.18
C PRO A 163 3.00 -1.79 -4.27
N ARG A 164 3.45 -0.54 -4.46
CA ARG A 164 4.46 -0.20 -5.47
C ARG A 164 5.80 -0.81 -5.12
N LEU A 165 6.19 -0.79 -3.83
CA LEU A 165 7.43 -1.44 -3.35
C LEU A 165 7.41 -2.95 -3.62
N PHE A 166 6.29 -3.62 -3.39
CA PHE A 166 6.16 -5.06 -3.71
C PHE A 166 6.38 -5.34 -5.20
N ARG A 167 5.82 -4.49 -6.08
CA ARG A 167 6.02 -4.63 -7.53
C ARG A 167 7.45 -4.30 -7.93
N ALA A 168 7.99 -3.21 -7.42
CA ALA A 168 9.33 -2.74 -7.75
C ALA A 168 10.39 -3.81 -7.41
N PHE A 169 10.37 -4.35 -6.21
CA PHE A 169 11.31 -5.38 -5.76
C PHE A 169 10.90 -6.81 -6.14
N GLY A 170 9.82 -7.03 -6.88
CA GLY A 170 9.34 -8.35 -7.27
C GLY A 170 9.04 -9.26 -6.08
N ILE A 171 8.39 -8.73 -5.03
CA ILE A 171 8.06 -9.49 -3.83
C ILE A 171 6.76 -10.27 -4.03
N GLU A 172 6.87 -11.57 -4.22
CA GLU A 172 5.74 -12.49 -4.39
C GLU A 172 5.35 -13.19 -3.10
N ALA A 173 6.32 -13.45 -2.24
CA ALA A 173 6.13 -14.13 -0.96
C ALA A 173 6.70 -13.33 0.21
N VAL A 174 6.06 -13.44 1.37
CA VAL A 174 6.48 -12.83 2.64
C VAL A 174 6.62 -13.87 3.73
N PRO A 175 7.53 -13.67 4.69
CA PRO A 175 8.39 -12.51 4.91
C PRO A 175 9.50 -12.37 3.87
N ALA A 176 9.86 -11.13 3.55
CA ALA A 176 11.02 -10.83 2.74
C ALA A 176 11.74 -9.57 3.27
N TYR A 177 13.05 -9.56 3.12
CA TYR A 177 13.90 -8.43 3.51
C TYR A 177 14.67 -7.94 2.30
N VAL A 178 14.74 -6.61 2.17
CA VAL A 178 15.52 -5.93 1.14
C VAL A 178 16.38 -4.88 1.83
N VAL A 179 17.65 -4.81 1.45
CA VAL A 179 18.56 -3.72 1.83
C VAL A 179 19.10 -3.10 0.54
N THR A 180 18.90 -1.80 0.39
CA THR A 180 19.38 -1.05 -0.78
C THR A 180 20.74 -0.43 -0.50
N ALA A 181 21.61 -0.38 -1.51
CA ALA A 181 22.94 0.22 -1.40
C ALA A 181 22.89 1.75 -1.31
N THR A 182 21.90 2.35 -1.99
CA THR A 182 21.65 3.80 -2.03
C THR A 182 20.18 4.09 -1.85
N ASP A 183 19.84 5.34 -1.63
CA ASP A 183 18.48 5.82 -1.61
C ASP A 183 17.87 5.74 -3.02
N PHE A 184 16.57 5.74 -3.10
CA PHE A 184 15.83 5.70 -4.36
C PHE A 184 14.44 6.31 -4.17
N ASP A 185 13.90 6.85 -5.26
CA ASP A 185 12.54 7.35 -5.32
C ASP A 185 11.63 6.37 -6.04
N LEU A 186 10.45 6.16 -5.45
CA LEU A 186 9.40 5.40 -6.11
C LEU A 186 8.75 6.24 -7.19
N CYS A 187 8.68 5.65 -8.34
CA CYS A 187 8.01 6.24 -9.48
C CYS A 187 6.49 6.28 -9.26
N ASP A 188 5.88 7.42 -9.51
CA ASP A 188 4.43 7.62 -9.44
C ASP A 188 3.78 7.46 -10.82
N GLY A 189 2.71 6.66 -10.89
CA GLY A 189 1.97 6.41 -12.11
C GLY A 189 1.89 4.92 -12.49
N PHE A 190 0.91 4.60 -13.37
CA PHE A 190 0.64 3.21 -13.75
C PHE A 190 1.69 2.65 -14.73
N ASP A 191 2.22 3.49 -15.59
CA ASP A 191 3.18 3.10 -16.66
C ASP A 191 4.63 3.36 -16.26
N CYS A 192 4.85 3.88 -15.08
CA CYS A 192 6.16 4.25 -14.59
C CYS A 192 6.87 3.05 -13.95
N ARG A 193 8.16 2.87 -14.27
CA ARG A 193 9.02 1.85 -13.67
C ARG A 193 10.05 2.49 -12.76
N THR A 194 10.02 2.12 -11.47
CA THR A 194 11.03 2.56 -10.52
C THR A 194 12.41 2.04 -10.92
N ALA A 195 13.38 2.93 -11.05
CA ALA A 195 14.78 2.56 -11.19
C ALA A 195 15.29 2.11 -9.82
N LEU A 196 15.40 0.79 -9.62
CA LEU A 196 15.87 0.23 -8.36
C LEU A 196 17.38 0.40 -8.22
N PRO A 197 17.87 0.81 -7.05
CA PRO A 197 19.28 0.78 -6.75
C PRO A 197 19.80 -0.65 -6.63
N PRO A 198 21.09 -0.89 -6.69
CA PRO A 198 21.69 -2.15 -6.31
C PRO A 198 21.23 -2.54 -4.91
N HIS A 199 20.79 -3.77 -4.70
CA HIS A 199 20.19 -4.24 -3.45
C HIS A 199 20.42 -5.73 -3.22
N ASP A 200 20.39 -6.14 -1.97
CA ASP A 200 20.31 -7.52 -1.57
C ASP A 200 18.90 -7.86 -1.10
N ARG A 201 18.42 -9.05 -1.45
CA ARG A 201 17.07 -9.53 -1.12
C ARG A 201 17.10 -10.96 -0.60
N MET A 202 16.31 -11.22 0.45
CA MET A 202 16.08 -12.56 0.99
C MET A 202 14.59 -12.73 1.31
N ALA A 203 13.99 -13.83 0.85
CA ALA A 203 12.62 -14.21 1.20
C ALA A 203 12.65 -15.54 1.98
N GLY A 204 11.73 -15.70 2.92
CA GLY A 204 11.58 -16.90 3.73
C GLY A 204 11.46 -16.60 5.22
N ASN A 205 11.01 -17.59 5.97
CA ASN A 205 10.82 -17.47 7.42
C ASN A 205 12.16 -17.54 8.18
N VAL A 206 12.99 -16.53 7.96
CA VAL A 206 14.29 -16.36 8.63
C VAL A 206 14.26 -15.15 9.55
N SER A 207 15.14 -15.09 10.54
CA SER A 207 15.27 -13.91 11.40
C SER A 207 15.92 -12.75 10.62
N LEU A 208 15.61 -11.51 11.03
CA LEU A 208 16.27 -10.32 10.46
C LEU A 208 17.80 -10.38 10.66
N ALA A 209 18.25 -10.85 11.84
CA ALA A 209 19.66 -10.99 12.12
C ALA A 209 20.35 -11.90 11.10
N TYR A 210 19.77 -13.06 10.84
CA TYR A 210 20.30 -13.99 9.83
C TYR A 210 20.35 -13.34 8.43
N ALA A 211 19.28 -12.67 8.01
CA ALA A 211 19.24 -11.99 6.71
C ALA A 211 20.35 -10.94 6.59
N LEU A 212 20.51 -10.10 7.62
CA LEU A 212 21.53 -9.06 7.64
C LEU A 212 22.95 -9.63 7.70
N ASP A 213 23.19 -10.71 8.46
CA ASP A 213 24.49 -11.41 8.49
C ASP A 213 24.84 -11.97 7.10
N ARG A 214 23.87 -12.56 6.40
CA ARG A 214 24.07 -13.07 5.04
C ARG A 214 24.34 -11.99 4.01
N PHE A 215 23.67 -10.84 4.12
CA PHE A 215 23.91 -9.69 3.23
C PHE A 215 25.27 -9.06 3.52
N ALA A 216 25.60 -8.83 4.79
CA ALA A 216 26.87 -8.22 5.18
C ALA A 216 28.09 -9.07 4.80
N GLY A 217 27.98 -10.40 4.99
CA GLY A 217 29.07 -11.35 4.69
C GLY A 217 29.08 -11.85 3.24
N GLY A 218 28.02 -11.63 2.48
CA GLY A 218 27.87 -12.17 1.11
C GLY A 218 28.59 -11.38 0.01
N GLY A 219 29.15 -10.21 0.32
CA GLY A 219 29.84 -9.34 -0.66
C GLY A 219 28.88 -8.75 -1.71
N GLY A 220 27.56 -8.76 -1.45
CA GLY A 220 26.54 -8.15 -2.29
C GLY A 220 26.60 -6.61 -2.29
N PRO A 221 25.81 -5.96 -3.15
CA PRO A 221 25.86 -4.51 -3.33
C PRO A 221 25.50 -3.72 -2.07
N ALA A 222 24.64 -4.28 -1.20
CA ALA A 222 24.23 -3.64 0.04
C ALA A 222 25.01 -4.13 1.29
N ALA A 223 26.11 -4.87 1.13
CA ALA A 223 26.83 -5.49 2.23
C ALA A 223 27.25 -4.48 3.33
N ARG A 224 27.78 -3.33 2.95
CA ARG A 224 28.17 -2.29 3.91
C ARG A 224 26.98 -1.70 4.68
N VAL A 225 25.87 -1.46 3.99
CA VAL A 225 24.64 -0.93 4.59
C VAL A 225 24.04 -1.98 5.52
N SER A 226 24.04 -3.24 5.12
CA SER A 226 23.57 -4.37 5.92
C SER A 226 24.35 -4.55 7.22
N ALA A 227 25.66 -4.35 7.19
CA ALA A 227 26.51 -4.39 8.38
C ALA A 227 26.13 -3.29 9.39
N VAL A 228 25.76 -2.09 8.93
CA VAL A 228 25.30 -0.99 9.81
C VAL A 228 23.97 -1.38 10.48
N TYR A 229 22.99 -1.90 9.71
CA TYR A 229 21.71 -2.35 10.27
C TYR A 229 21.89 -3.55 11.21
N ARG A 230 22.84 -4.44 10.91
CA ARG A 230 23.16 -5.57 11.79
C ARG A 230 23.73 -5.09 13.14
N ALA A 231 24.62 -4.11 13.10
CA ALA A 231 25.17 -3.53 14.32
C ALA A 231 24.08 -2.82 15.18
N ARG A 232 23.16 -2.08 14.53
CA ARG A 232 22.03 -1.45 15.22
C ARG A 232 21.06 -2.46 15.84
N LEU A 233 20.86 -3.61 15.21
CA LEU A 233 20.01 -4.66 15.74
C LEU A 233 20.54 -5.21 17.07
N GLY A 234 21.86 -5.17 17.28
CA GLY A 234 22.53 -5.71 18.46
C GLY A 234 22.58 -7.24 18.45
N ASP A 235 23.29 -7.78 19.39
CA ASP A 235 23.26 -9.23 19.63
C ASP A 235 21.99 -9.58 20.40
N VAL A 236 21.17 -10.44 19.82
CA VAL A 236 20.01 -11.03 20.51
C VAL A 236 20.58 -12.03 21.51
N GLN A 237 20.62 -11.66 22.78
CA GLN A 237 20.83 -12.62 23.88
C GLN A 237 19.57 -13.46 24.06
#